data_66f9ad1c50bc1ec781e3fa0ac8060ae7
#
_entry.id   66f9ad1c50bc1ec781e3fa0ac8060ae7
#
_cell.length_a   1.000
_cell.length_b   1.000
_cell.length_c   1.000
_cell.angle_alpha   90.00
_cell.angle_beta   90.00
_cell.angle_gamma   90.00
#
_symmetry.space_group_name_H-M   'P 1'
#
loop_
_entity.id
_entity.type
_entity.pdbx_description
1 polymer ?
#
loop_
_entity_poly.entity_id
_entity_poly.type
_entity_poly.pdbx_seq_one_letter_code
_entity_poly.pdbx_strand_id
1 'polypeptide(L)'
;SGRVVVTDPNKQTGETTMPVRKLNETITFNSENAYSDYRVLLKMAGAHDWVFTEANFMDKDGGLVEMKPSQFFNSVWMSATGGEEWLYVDLGSMSEFDKVVLHWINKAVKGKVQVSDDAVQWKDAAELPGGDGLIDEIALNGKQNARYVRVLMQEPANGSRYILSEVEVMGKGGLVAQPVASPAASKGKIILSGGNWELQRASEVTASGEEISTLGYKPENWIVATVPGTVLSSYKNIGAIADPNYADNQLQVSESFFWSNFWYRDEFEVPEGFKQDRLFLNFDGINWKADVYLNGKKLGRIDGAFMRGKFDVTDLVVPGKNVVAVEIIRNNHIGAIKEKNKQSTDFNGGILGADNPTFHATIGWDWIPTVRGRNIGIWNDVFLTSTGKVTVADPLVTSVLPLPDTTSATLTAEVIVKNHDANTVNGTLEGKVGDITFQQLVSLAAGEEKTVVFDVKDFPQLKMENPHLWWPKGYGAPNLYDANFTFKVDDKVSDAKDFKVGIRQMTFNEDNHILSLFINGRRFIGRGGNWGFGESNLNYRGREYDIAVAYHADMNFTMMRNWVGMIGDEELYEACDRHGIMIWQDFWLANPADGPDPYYPEMFIANAEDYVKRIRSHASIGLYCGRNEGFPP
;
A
#
# COMPACT_ATOMS: atom_id res chain seq x y z
N SER A 1 -32.83 -12.38 21.53
CA SER A 1 -32.30 -13.57 20.87
C SER A 1 -32.86 -13.67 19.45
N GLY A 2 -32.03 -13.93 18.50
CA GLY A 2 -32.38 -14.17 17.11
C GLY A 2 -32.44 -15.67 16.82
N ARG A 3 -33.15 -16.05 15.77
CA ARG A 3 -33.25 -17.43 15.30
C ARG A 3 -32.69 -17.49 13.89
N VAL A 4 -31.68 -18.30 13.69
CA VAL A 4 -31.11 -18.59 12.37
C VAL A 4 -31.72 -19.90 11.88
N VAL A 5 -32.29 -19.88 10.68
CA VAL A 5 -32.87 -21.07 10.05
C VAL A 5 -32.13 -21.28 8.72
N VAL A 6 -31.42 -22.38 8.62
CA VAL A 6 -30.82 -22.84 7.36
C VAL A 6 -31.78 -23.83 6.73
N THR A 7 -32.34 -23.52 5.58
CA THR A 7 -33.32 -24.36 4.89
C THR A 7 -32.70 -24.91 3.59
N ASP A 8 -32.66 -26.21 3.48
CA ASP A 8 -32.44 -26.92 2.22
C ASP A 8 -33.78 -27.02 1.49
N PRO A 9 -33.87 -26.66 0.19
CA PRO A 9 -35.08 -26.84 -0.60
C PRO A 9 -35.55 -28.30 -0.64
N ASN A 10 -34.69 -29.27 -0.30
CA ASN A 10 -35.00 -30.69 -0.19
C ASN A 10 -35.30 -31.18 1.25
N LYS A 11 -35.62 -30.28 2.17
CA LYS A 11 -36.08 -30.53 3.55
C LYS A 11 -35.03 -30.75 4.64
N GLN A 12 -33.77 -30.50 4.43
CA GLN A 12 -32.84 -30.39 5.56
C GLN A 12 -32.87 -28.98 6.14
N THR A 13 -33.26 -28.87 7.39
CA THR A 13 -33.31 -27.61 8.13
C THR A 13 -32.38 -27.67 9.33
N GLY A 14 -31.39 -26.78 9.37
CA GLY A 14 -30.66 -26.46 10.59
C GLY A 14 -31.31 -25.26 11.26
N GLU A 15 -31.53 -25.32 12.55
CA GLU A 15 -32.14 -24.26 13.33
C GLU A 15 -31.38 -24.03 14.64
N THR A 16 -31.02 -22.79 14.91
CA THR A 16 -30.39 -22.39 16.16
C THR A 16 -30.97 -21.09 16.69
N THR A 17 -30.93 -20.89 17.99
CA THR A 17 -31.31 -19.63 18.63
C THR A 17 -30.06 -18.93 19.09
N MET A 18 -29.80 -17.75 18.54
CA MET A 18 -28.66 -16.94 18.89
C MET A 18 -29.01 -15.89 19.96
N PRO A 19 -28.18 -15.71 20.98
CA PRO A 19 -28.31 -14.58 21.88
C PRO A 19 -28.00 -13.27 21.13
N VAL A 20 -28.66 -12.19 21.53
CA VAL A 20 -28.33 -10.84 21.04
C VAL A 20 -26.87 -10.52 21.38
N ARG A 21 -26.09 -10.05 20.44
CA ARG A 21 -24.66 -9.71 20.54
C ARG A 21 -23.71 -10.92 20.68
N LYS A 22 -24.00 -12.04 20.09
CA LYS A 22 -22.96 -13.04 19.88
C LYS A 22 -22.12 -12.64 18.66
N LEU A 23 -20.81 -12.56 18.81
CA LEU A 23 -19.91 -12.10 17.77
C LEU A 23 -19.61 -13.19 16.72
N ASN A 24 -19.59 -14.46 17.16
CA ASN A 24 -19.44 -15.61 16.25
C ASN A 24 -20.41 -16.73 16.62
N GLU A 25 -21.03 -17.32 15.62
CA GLU A 25 -21.85 -18.52 15.76
C GLU A 25 -21.50 -19.52 14.67
N THR A 26 -21.23 -20.76 15.05
CA THR A 26 -21.03 -21.85 14.13
C THR A 26 -22.29 -22.73 14.10
N ILE A 27 -22.86 -22.90 12.92
CA ILE A 27 -24.01 -23.78 12.69
C ILE A 27 -23.53 -24.97 11.88
N THR A 28 -23.60 -26.16 12.47
CA THR A 28 -23.29 -27.39 11.75
C THR A 28 -24.56 -27.96 11.16
N PHE A 29 -24.55 -28.26 9.86
CA PHE A 29 -25.62 -28.95 9.17
C PHE A 29 -25.05 -30.03 8.24
N ASN A 30 -25.82 -31.07 8.04
CA ASN A 30 -25.46 -32.11 7.07
C ASN A 30 -26.29 -31.92 5.81
N SER A 31 -25.60 -31.91 4.67
CA SER A 31 -26.24 -31.94 3.36
C SER A 31 -25.79 -33.21 2.62
N GLU A 32 -26.75 -33.99 2.15
CA GLU A 32 -26.47 -35.19 1.34
C GLU A 32 -26.07 -34.81 -0.09
N ASN A 33 -26.36 -33.58 -0.50
CA ASN A 33 -26.07 -33.06 -1.82
C ASN A 33 -25.16 -31.83 -1.76
N ALA A 34 -24.35 -31.62 -2.78
CA ALA A 34 -23.60 -30.40 -2.99
C ALA A 34 -24.52 -29.34 -3.67
N TYR A 35 -24.53 -28.15 -3.14
CA TYR A 35 -25.29 -27.01 -3.68
C TYR A 35 -24.34 -25.88 -4.04
N SER A 36 -24.67 -25.15 -5.10
CA SER A 36 -23.95 -23.93 -5.50
C SER A 36 -24.42 -22.69 -4.73
N ASP A 37 -25.68 -22.71 -4.27
CA ASP A 37 -26.31 -21.56 -3.64
C ASP A 37 -26.90 -21.91 -2.28
N TYR A 38 -26.64 -21.06 -1.30
CA TYR A 38 -27.16 -21.21 0.05
C TYR A 38 -27.88 -19.94 0.47
N ARG A 39 -28.98 -20.08 1.22
CA ARG A 39 -29.72 -18.98 1.80
C ARG A 39 -29.81 -19.11 3.31
N VAL A 40 -29.33 -18.10 4.02
CA VAL A 40 -29.49 -17.96 5.46
C VAL A 40 -30.70 -17.07 5.74
N LEU A 41 -31.68 -17.59 6.49
CA LEU A 41 -32.85 -16.85 6.88
C LEU A 41 -32.75 -16.46 8.36
N LEU A 42 -32.67 -15.17 8.63
CA LEU A 42 -32.58 -14.63 9.98
C LEU A 42 -33.97 -14.14 10.45
N LYS A 43 -34.42 -14.60 11.60
CA LYS A 43 -35.66 -14.13 12.25
C LYS A 43 -35.35 -13.54 13.60
N MET A 44 -35.76 -12.31 13.85
CA MET A 44 -35.66 -11.66 15.14
C MET A 44 -36.91 -11.84 16.02
N ALA A 45 -36.69 -12.00 17.33
CA ALA A 45 -37.76 -11.96 18.33
C ALA A 45 -37.80 -10.55 18.98
N GLY A 46 -38.17 -9.51 18.21
CA GLY A 46 -38.28 -8.15 18.74
C GLY A 46 -37.89 -7.07 17.75
N ALA A 47 -38.01 -5.81 18.13
CA ALA A 47 -37.73 -4.64 17.31
C ALA A 47 -36.27 -4.18 17.44
N HIS A 48 -35.33 -4.97 16.97
CA HIS A 48 -33.90 -4.61 16.95
C HIS A 48 -33.34 -4.88 15.57
N ASP A 49 -32.36 -4.11 15.15
CA ASP A 49 -31.69 -4.30 13.89
C ASP A 49 -30.73 -5.51 13.94
N TRP A 50 -30.65 -6.22 12.83
CA TRP A 50 -29.62 -7.22 12.62
C TRP A 50 -28.35 -6.53 12.10
N VAL A 51 -27.25 -6.85 12.71
CA VAL A 51 -25.94 -6.59 12.15
C VAL A 51 -25.33 -7.94 11.80
N PHE A 52 -25.11 -8.17 10.54
CA PHE A 52 -24.53 -9.40 10.00
C PHE A 52 -23.34 -9.02 9.14
N THR A 53 -22.17 -9.33 9.61
CA THR A 53 -20.92 -8.87 8.98
C THR A 53 -20.32 -9.90 8.05
N GLU A 54 -20.54 -11.20 8.32
CA GLU A 54 -19.90 -12.25 7.57
C GLU A 54 -20.63 -13.60 7.70
N ALA A 55 -20.63 -14.39 6.63
CA ALA A 55 -20.98 -15.81 6.62
C ALA A 55 -19.89 -16.60 5.92
N ASN A 56 -19.29 -17.52 6.64
CA ASN A 56 -18.29 -18.42 6.10
C ASN A 56 -18.85 -19.82 6.00
N PHE A 57 -18.56 -20.50 4.92
CA PHE A 57 -18.75 -21.94 4.78
C PHE A 57 -17.44 -22.64 5.05
N MET A 58 -17.49 -23.65 5.90
CA MET A 58 -16.35 -24.49 6.21
C MET A 58 -16.64 -25.91 5.77
N ASP A 59 -15.62 -26.59 5.22
CA ASP A 59 -15.71 -28.00 4.92
C ASP A 59 -15.69 -28.86 6.22
N LYS A 60 -15.84 -30.17 6.07
CA LYS A 60 -15.83 -31.11 7.19
C LYS A 60 -14.52 -31.13 8.01
N ASP A 61 -13.43 -30.65 7.42
CA ASP A 61 -12.10 -30.62 8.04
C ASP A 61 -11.78 -29.24 8.64
N GLY A 62 -12.75 -28.28 8.58
CA GLY A 62 -12.63 -26.93 9.09
C GLY A 62 -11.94 -25.95 8.14
N GLY A 63 -11.69 -26.35 6.90
CA GLY A 63 -11.18 -25.47 5.86
C GLY A 63 -12.24 -24.51 5.33
N LEU A 64 -11.88 -23.25 5.12
CA LEU A 64 -12.77 -22.26 4.49
C LEU A 64 -13.03 -22.65 3.03
N VAL A 65 -14.30 -22.69 2.67
CA VAL A 65 -14.74 -22.85 1.28
C VAL A 65 -14.77 -21.49 0.62
N GLU A 66 -14.02 -21.34 -0.48
CA GLU A 66 -14.04 -20.11 -1.26
C GLU A 66 -15.41 -19.93 -1.90
N MET A 67 -16.08 -18.82 -1.56
CA MET A 67 -17.39 -18.48 -2.09
C MET A 67 -17.26 -17.41 -3.15
N LYS A 68 -18.05 -17.54 -4.21
CA LYS A 68 -18.33 -16.40 -5.09
C LYS A 68 -19.34 -15.51 -4.41
N PRO A 69 -19.06 -14.22 -4.17
CA PRO A 69 -20.08 -13.33 -3.66
C PRO A 69 -21.19 -13.20 -4.69
N SER A 70 -22.41 -13.48 -4.27
CA SER A 70 -23.59 -13.26 -5.11
C SER A 70 -24.01 -11.79 -5.19
N GLN A 71 -23.28 -10.90 -4.53
CA GLN A 71 -23.61 -9.48 -4.43
C GLN A 71 -22.35 -8.63 -4.52
N PHE A 72 -22.49 -7.49 -5.20
CA PHE A 72 -21.55 -6.41 -5.13
C PHE A 72 -21.57 -5.79 -3.73
N PHE A 73 -20.42 -5.30 -3.24
CA PHE A 73 -20.42 -4.39 -2.12
C PHE A 73 -21.10 -3.10 -2.58
N ASN A 74 -22.31 -2.88 -2.13
CA ASN A 74 -22.95 -1.58 -2.28
C ASN A 74 -22.57 -0.75 -1.06
N SER A 75 -21.82 0.31 -1.29
CA SER A 75 -21.67 1.37 -0.30
C SER A 75 -23.01 2.05 -0.09
N VAL A 76 -23.21 2.56 1.13
CA VAL A 76 -24.31 3.48 1.40
C VAL A 76 -23.79 4.71 2.09
N TRP A 77 -24.21 5.86 1.62
CA TRP A 77 -24.09 7.09 2.39
C TRP A 77 -25.34 7.25 3.26
N MET A 78 -25.17 7.55 4.54
CA MET A 78 -26.27 7.80 5.46
C MET A 78 -26.07 9.15 6.14
N SER A 79 -27.10 9.99 6.14
CA SER A 79 -27.06 11.29 6.79
C SER A 79 -26.98 11.20 8.32
N ALA A 80 -26.46 12.23 8.96
CA ALA A 80 -26.43 12.32 10.42
C ALA A 80 -27.84 12.50 11.00
N THR A 81 -28.68 13.26 10.33
CA THR A 81 -30.06 13.60 10.75
C THR A 81 -31.05 13.44 9.60
N GLY A 82 -32.36 13.60 9.90
CA GLY A 82 -33.43 13.72 8.90
C GLY A 82 -33.78 15.17 8.56
N GLY A 83 -32.97 16.15 8.97
CA GLY A 83 -33.10 17.56 8.60
C GLY A 83 -32.51 17.89 7.23
N GLU A 84 -32.14 19.14 7.01
CA GLU A 84 -31.41 19.51 5.80
C GLU A 84 -30.00 18.92 5.84
N GLU A 85 -29.70 18.08 4.86
CA GLU A 85 -28.43 17.36 4.71
C GLU A 85 -27.99 17.40 3.26
N TRP A 86 -26.71 17.16 3.01
CA TRP A 86 -26.18 17.13 1.66
C TRP A 86 -24.96 16.23 1.54
N LEU A 87 -24.75 15.73 0.33
CA LEU A 87 -23.49 15.15 -0.10
C LEU A 87 -23.12 15.73 -1.47
N TYR A 88 -21.84 15.76 -1.81
CA TYR A 88 -21.43 16.08 -3.17
C TYR A 88 -20.40 15.09 -3.71
N VAL A 89 -20.39 14.98 -5.02
CA VAL A 89 -19.41 14.20 -5.80
C VAL A 89 -18.45 15.17 -6.47
N ASP A 90 -17.14 14.96 -6.34
CA ASP A 90 -16.11 15.65 -7.11
C ASP A 90 -15.81 14.82 -8.37
N LEU A 91 -16.10 15.34 -9.55
CA LEU A 91 -15.83 14.70 -10.83
C LEU A 91 -14.35 14.78 -11.23
N GLY A 92 -13.50 15.41 -10.39
CA GLY A 92 -12.06 15.55 -10.61
C GLY A 92 -11.68 16.64 -11.61
N SER A 93 -12.55 16.99 -12.55
CA SER A 93 -12.39 18.10 -13.51
C SER A 93 -13.75 18.66 -13.93
N MET A 94 -13.71 19.80 -14.61
CA MET A 94 -14.88 20.34 -15.31
C MET A 94 -15.38 19.30 -16.32
N SER A 95 -16.62 18.87 -16.16
CA SER A 95 -17.25 17.80 -16.96
C SER A 95 -18.61 18.25 -17.48
N GLU A 96 -18.96 17.81 -18.69
CA GLU A 96 -20.26 18.11 -19.30
C GLU A 96 -21.23 16.94 -19.03
N PHE A 97 -22.37 17.21 -18.40
CA PHE A 97 -23.40 16.24 -18.06
C PHE A 97 -24.79 16.87 -18.07
N ASP A 98 -25.83 16.05 -18.16
CA ASP A 98 -27.21 16.51 -18.27
C ASP A 98 -28.23 15.68 -17.48
N LYS A 99 -27.78 14.60 -16.79
CA LYS A 99 -28.62 13.74 -15.97
C LYS A 99 -27.87 13.26 -14.74
N VAL A 100 -28.58 13.13 -13.61
CA VAL A 100 -28.12 12.47 -12.39
C VAL A 100 -29.09 11.35 -12.06
N VAL A 101 -28.56 10.17 -11.69
CA VAL A 101 -29.35 9.04 -11.21
C VAL A 101 -29.02 8.80 -9.75
N LEU A 102 -30.03 8.74 -8.90
CA LEU A 102 -29.90 8.52 -7.47
C LEU A 102 -30.56 7.19 -7.11
N HIS A 103 -29.81 6.32 -6.42
CA HIS A 103 -30.32 5.05 -5.93
C HIS A 103 -30.51 5.15 -4.41
N TRP A 104 -31.74 5.08 -3.95
CA TRP A 104 -32.12 5.28 -2.56
C TRP A 104 -32.35 3.96 -1.82
N ILE A 105 -32.02 3.95 -0.55
CA ILE A 105 -32.57 3.00 0.44
C ILE A 105 -33.61 3.72 1.29
N ASN A 106 -33.31 4.97 1.70
CA ASN A 106 -34.28 5.87 2.32
C ASN A 106 -34.24 7.24 1.65
N LYS A 107 -35.31 7.56 0.96
CA LYS A 107 -35.38 8.64 -0.03
C LYS A 107 -35.60 10.01 0.60
N ALA A 108 -35.06 11.05 -0.06
CA ALA A 108 -35.51 12.43 0.08
C ALA A 108 -36.70 12.69 -0.83
N VAL A 109 -37.83 13.15 -0.28
CA VAL A 109 -39.01 13.55 -1.06
C VAL A 109 -39.00 15.01 -1.42
N LYS A 110 -38.07 15.79 -0.88
CA LYS A 110 -37.82 17.18 -1.20
C LYS A 110 -36.32 17.49 -1.14
N GLY A 111 -35.84 18.24 -2.11
CA GLY A 111 -34.44 18.63 -2.21
C GLY A 111 -34.06 19.03 -3.62
N LYS A 112 -32.78 19.18 -3.89
CA LYS A 112 -32.25 19.68 -5.17
C LYS A 112 -30.97 18.98 -5.57
N VAL A 113 -30.75 18.87 -6.88
CA VAL A 113 -29.42 18.67 -7.44
C VAL A 113 -28.81 20.04 -7.73
N GLN A 114 -27.60 20.25 -7.28
CA GLN A 114 -26.86 21.51 -7.45
C GLN A 114 -25.49 21.23 -8.05
N VAL A 115 -24.92 22.20 -8.74
CA VAL A 115 -23.61 22.11 -9.38
C VAL A 115 -22.72 23.27 -8.92
N SER A 116 -21.41 23.03 -8.95
CA SER A 116 -20.40 24.02 -8.57
C SER A 116 -19.07 23.76 -9.28
N ASP A 117 -18.30 24.82 -9.47
CA ASP A 117 -16.94 24.77 -10.00
C ASP A 117 -15.89 24.76 -8.87
N ASP A 118 -16.25 25.21 -7.66
CA ASP A 118 -15.34 25.45 -6.53
C ASP A 118 -15.77 24.77 -5.22
N ALA A 119 -16.88 24.02 -5.22
CA ALA A 119 -17.52 23.41 -4.04
C ALA A 119 -17.94 24.41 -2.95
N VAL A 120 -17.93 25.71 -3.23
CA VAL A 120 -18.32 26.79 -2.31
C VAL A 120 -19.60 27.47 -2.78
N GLN A 121 -19.66 27.87 -4.05
CA GLN A 121 -20.82 28.50 -4.66
C GLN A 121 -21.61 27.46 -5.45
N TRP A 122 -22.87 27.27 -5.05
CA TRP A 122 -23.76 26.24 -5.60
C TRP A 122 -24.89 26.83 -6.40
N LYS A 123 -25.15 26.28 -7.57
CA LYS A 123 -26.23 26.66 -8.47
C LYS A 123 -27.23 25.52 -8.60
N ASP A 124 -28.52 25.81 -8.47
CA ASP A 124 -29.59 24.82 -8.63
C ASP A 124 -29.64 24.31 -10.08
N ALA A 125 -29.58 22.99 -10.26
CA ALA A 125 -29.60 22.33 -11.54
C ALA A 125 -30.88 21.52 -11.78
N ALA A 126 -31.54 21.02 -10.74
CA ALA A 126 -32.84 20.36 -10.79
C ALA A 126 -33.45 20.26 -9.39
N GLU A 127 -34.77 20.08 -9.29
CA GLU A 127 -35.45 19.65 -8.07
C GLU A 127 -35.44 18.13 -7.98
N LEU A 128 -35.41 17.57 -6.76
CA LEU A 128 -35.59 16.14 -6.57
C LEU A 128 -37.05 15.74 -6.85
N PRO A 129 -37.30 14.65 -7.61
CA PRO A 129 -38.65 14.16 -7.82
C PRO A 129 -39.22 13.61 -6.51
N GLY A 130 -40.42 13.98 -6.17
CA GLY A 130 -41.18 13.36 -5.08
C GLY A 130 -41.57 11.92 -5.41
N GLY A 131 -42.39 11.31 -4.56
CA GLY A 131 -42.91 9.95 -4.74
C GLY A 131 -42.11 8.90 -3.98
N ASP A 132 -42.44 7.64 -4.19
CA ASP A 132 -42.00 6.46 -3.43
C ASP A 132 -40.99 5.57 -4.16
N GLY A 133 -40.67 5.89 -5.40
CA GLY A 133 -39.65 5.15 -6.17
C GLY A 133 -38.26 5.29 -5.57
N LEU A 134 -37.51 4.18 -5.49
CA LEU A 134 -36.16 4.15 -4.92
C LEU A 134 -35.05 4.50 -5.94
N ILE A 135 -35.38 4.71 -7.20
CA ILE A 135 -34.46 5.19 -8.22
C ILE A 135 -35.03 6.47 -8.81
N ASP A 136 -34.26 7.55 -8.75
CA ASP A 136 -34.60 8.83 -9.37
C ASP A 136 -33.69 9.10 -10.56
N GLU A 137 -34.23 9.06 -11.76
CA GLU A 137 -33.57 9.59 -12.96
C GLU A 137 -33.92 11.06 -13.15
N ILE A 138 -32.97 11.93 -12.89
CA ILE A 138 -33.19 13.40 -12.82
C ILE A 138 -32.53 14.05 -14.02
N ALA A 139 -33.35 14.50 -14.99
CA ALA A 139 -32.87 15.36 -16.05
C ALA A 139 -32.57 16.77 -15.48
N LEU A 140 -31.39 17.26 -15.75
CA LEU A 140 -30.98 18.59 -15.29
C LEU A 140 -31.57 19.70 -16.18
N ASN A 141 -31.59 20.94 -15.68
CA ASN A 141 -32.05 22.11 -16.40
C ASN A 141 -31.09 22.48 -17.55
N GLY A 142 -31.03 21.62 -18.56
CA GLY A 142 -30.08 21.69 -19.64
C GLY A 142 -28.70 21.11 -19.29
N LYS A 143 -27.81 21.11 -20.25
CA LYS A 143 -26.43 20.66 -20.05
C LYS A 143 -25.72 21.52 -19.02
N GLN A 144 -25.10 20.88 -18.07
CA GLN A 144 -24.22 21.49 -17.07
C GLN A 144 -22.75 21.28 -17.48
N ASN A 145 -21.91 22.23 -17.12
CA ASN A 145 -20.46 22.08 -17.19
C ASN A 145 -19.91 22.51 -15.82
N ALA A 146 -19.58 21.55 -14.97
CA ALA A 146 -19.16 21.76 -13.60
C ALA A 146 -18.24 20.65 -13.11
N ARG A 147 -17.49 20.90 -12.05
CA ARG A 147 -16.65 19.89 -11.40
C ARG A 147 -17.37 19.15 -10.27
N TYR A 148 -18.27 19.84 -9.55
CA TYR A 148 -18.93 19.27 -8.37
C TYR A 148 -20.43 19.16 -8.60
N VAL A 149 -21.01 18.04 -8.15
CA VAL A 149 -22.45 17.78 -8.16
C VAL A 149 -22.90 17.49 -6.74
N ARG A 150 -23.82 18.29 -6.20
CA ARG A 150 -24.36 18.13 -4.85
C ARG A 150 -25.82 17.69 -4.89
N VAL A 151 -26.16 16.74 -4.02
CA VAL A 151 -27.54 16.39 -3.69
C VAL A 151 -27.86 17.03 -2.35
N LEU A 152 -28.71 18.06 -2.36
CA LEU A 152 -29.23 18.73 -1.16
C LEU A 152 -30.59 18.10 -0.83
N MET A 153 -30.72 17.52 0.36
CA MET A 153 -31.91 16.80 0.83
C MET A 153 -32.55 17.61 1.97
N GLN A 154 -33.86 17.82 1.90
CA GLN A 154 -34.58 18.70 2.84
C GLN A 154 -35.66 18.01 3.63
N GLU A 155 -36.26 16.91 3.09
CA GLU A 155 -37.34 16.19 3.74
C GLU A 155 -37.23 14.68 3.42
N PRO A 156 -37.08 13.80 4.42
CA PRO A 156 -37.04 12.36 4.21
C PRO A 156 -38.46 11.77 4.08
N ALA A 157 -38.60 10.72 3.27
CA ALA A 157 -39.88 10.05 3.03
C ALA A 157 -40.57 9.50 4.29
N ASN A 158 -39.79 9.11 5.29
CA ASN A 158 -40.32 8.46 6.51
C ASN A 158 -39.91 9.15 7.81
N GLY A 159 -39.46 10.41 7.74
CA GLY A 159 -39.07 11.20 8.92
C GLY A 159 -37.78 10.74 9.60
N SER A 160 -37.02 9.80 9.00
CA SER A 160 -35.74 9.34 9.50
C SER A 160 -34.58 9.90 8.65
N ARG A 161 -33.41 9.28 8.73
CA ARG A 161 -32.22 9.68 7.97
C ARG A 161 -32.35 9.35 6.49
N TYR A 162 -31.66 10.10 5.64
CA TYR A 162 -31.50 9.76 4.24
C TYR A 162 -30.46 8.65 4.09
N ILE A 163 -30.69 7.71 3.18
CA ILE A 163 -29.73 6.65 2.85
C ILE A 163 -29.68 6.50 1.32
N LEU A 164 -28.52 6.77 0.77
CA LEU A 164 -28.22 6.73 -0.65
C LEU A 164 -27.22 5.62 -0.92
N SER A 165 -27.53 4.71 -1.84
CA SER A 165 -26.64 3.61 -2.20
C SER A 165 -25.75 3.94 -3.39
N GLU A 166 -26.18 4.85 -4.29
CA GLU A 166 -25.39 5.24 -5.45
C GLU A 166 -25.79 6.62 -5.97
N VAL A 167 -24.83 7.35 -6.54
CA VAL A 167 -25.03 8.59 -7.28
C VAL A 167 -24.27 8.48 -8.60
N GLU A 168 -25.01 8.48 -9.71
CA GLU A 168 -24.44 8.42 -11.06
C GLU A 168 -24.62 9.77 -11.75
N VAL A 169 -23.56 10.33 -12.28
CA VAL A 169 -23.59 11.56 -13.08
C VAL A 169 -23.40 11.17 -14.53
N MET A 170 -24.42 11.43 -15.36
CA MET A 170 -24.51 10.95 -16.73
C MET A 170 -24.31 12.09 -17.72
N GLY A 171 -23.40 11.90 -18.66
CA GLY A 171 -23.14 12.83 -19.75
C GLY A 171 -23.29 12.19 -21.12
N LYS A 172 -22.78 12.84 -22.15
CA LYS A 172 -22.81 12.32 -23.50
C LYS A 172 -21.95 11.05 -23.61
N GLY A 173 -22.59 9.93 -23.82
CA GLY A 173 -21.92 8.63 -23.92
C GLY A 173 -22.01 7.75 -22.68
N GLY A 174 -22.73 8.18 -21.63
CA GLY A 174 -22.95 7.40 -20.41
C GLY A 174 -22.42 8.06 -19.15
N LEU A 175 -21.95 7.27 -18.18
CA LEU A 175 -21.40 7.74 -16.92
C LEU A 175 -20.19 8.65 -17.17
N VAL A 176 -20.14 9.80 -16.48
CA VAL A 176 -18.97 10.69 -16.54
C VAL A 176 -17.81 10.00 -15.86
N ALA A 177 -16.84 9.57 -16.64
CA ALA A 177 -15.62 9.00 -16.13
C ALA A 177 -14.77 10.07 -15.44
N GLN A 178 -14.10 9.72 -14.35
CA GLN A 178 -13.07 10.58 -13.81
C GLN A 178 -11.97 10.80 -14.86
N PRO A 179 -11.41 12.01 -14.97
CA PRO A 179 -10.32 12.24 -15.89
C PRO A 179 -9.15 11.35 -15.50
N VAL A 180 -8.62 10.66 -16.49
CA VAL A 180 -7.38 9.89 -16.38
C VAL A 180 -6.29 10.88 -15.99
N ALA A 181 -5.74 10.75 -14.80
CA ALA A 181 -4.52 11.47 -14.45
C ALA A 181 -3.43 11.01 -15.43
N SER A 182 -2.94 11.91 -16.27
CA SER A 182 -1.77 11.59 -17.09
C SER A 182 -0.60 11.28 -16.16
N PRO A 183 0.10 10.15 -16.36
CA PRO A 183 1.24 9.81 -15.53
C PRO A 183 2.23 10.96 -15.49
N ALA A 184 2.67 11.35 -14.29
CA ALA A 184 3.71 12.37 -14.17
C ALA A 184 5.01 11.81 -14.76
N ALA A 185 5.40 12.31 -15.94
CA ALA A 185 6.65 11.95 -16.56
C ALA A 185 7.76 12.89 -16.09
N SER A 186 8.78 12.34 -15.45
CA SER A 186 10.06 12.99 -15.25
C SER A 186 11.09 12.43 -16.23
N LYS A 187 12.24 13.09 -16.37
CA LYS A 187 13.29 12.60 -17.27
C LYS A 187 13.69 11.16 -16.91
N GLY A 188 13.36 10.21 -17.79
CA GLY A 188 13.67 8.79 -17.62
C GLY A 188 12.74 8.00 -16.69
N LYS A 189 11.66 8.60 -16.13
CA LYS A 189 10.73 7.91 -15.23
C LYS A 189 9.27 8.31 -15.52
N ILE A 190 8.38 7.34 -15.61
CA ILE A 190 6.92 7.51 -15.65
C ILE A 190 6.33 6.84 -14.41
N ILE A 191 5.65 7.62 -13.57
CA ILE A 191 4.95 7.10 -12.38
C ILE A 191 3.62 6.51 -12.83
N LEU A 192 3.35 5.26 -12.50
CA LEU A 192 2.08 4.57 -12.73
C LEU A 192 1.21 4.55 -11.46
N SER A 193 1.81 4.75 -10.29
CA SER A 193 1.07 4.96 -9.04
C SER A 193 0.14 6.16 -9.17
N GLY A 194 -1.07 6.07 -8.57
CA GLY A 194 -2.10 7.11 -8.69
C GLY A 194 -2.73 7.18 -10.08
N GLY A 195 -2.48 6.19 -10.94
CA GLY A 195 -3.11 6.03 -12.26
C GLY A 195 -4.54 5.48 -12.19
N ASN A 196 -5.04 4.99 -13.32
CA ASN A 196 -6.40 4.43 -13.40
C ASN A 196 -6.41 2.94 -13.11
N TRP A 197 -5.82 2.55 -12.02
CA TRP A 197 -5.85 1.17 -11.60
C TRP A 197 -7.26 0.70 -11.31
N GLU A 198 -7.58 -0.46 -11.83
CA GLU A 198 -8.83 -1.16 -11.60
C GLU A 198 -8.54 -2.45 -10.80
N LEU A 199 -9.49 -2.88 -10.00
CA LEU A 199 -9.37 -4.02 -9.09
C LEU A 199 -10.58 -4.94 -9.23
N GLN A 200 -10.33 -6.26 -9.29
CA GLN A 200 -11.40 -7.25 -9.16
C GLN A 200 -10.89 -8.48 -8.42
N ARG A 201 -11.78 -9.12 -7.67
CA ARG A 201 -11.53 -10.41 -7.02
C ARG A 201 -11.30 -11.49 -8.08
N ALA A 202 -10.23 -12.28 -7.95
CA ALA A 202 -9.85 -13.24 -8.99
C ALA A 202 -10.91 -14.31 -9.26
N SER A 203 -11.71 -14.69 -8.24
CA SER A 203 -12.82 -15.65 -8.43
C SER A 203 -13.94 -15.13 -9.36
N GLU A 204 -14.02 -13.82 -9.58
CA GLU A 204 -15.00 -13.19 -10.48
C GLU A 204 -14.45 -12.99 -11.91
N VAL A 205 -13.18 -13.36 -12.15
CA VAL A 205 -12.49 -13.16 -13.41
C VAL A 205 -12.13 -14.51 -14.01
N THR A 206 -12.67 -14.81 -15.19
CA THR A 206 -12.38 -16.07 -15.90
C THR A 206 -11.25 -15.94 -16.92
N ALA A 207 -10.90 -14.71 -17.30
CA ALA A 207 -9.84 -14.42 -18.25
C ALA A 207 -8.45 -14.68 -17.63
N SER A 208 -7.52 -15.10 -18.46
CA SER A 208 -6.12 -15.29 -18.06
C SER A 208 -5.39 -13.94 -17.89
N GLY A 209 -4.26 -13.92 -17.21
CA GLY A 209 -3.45 -12.70 -17.06
C GLY A 209 -2.96 -12.15 -18.39
N GLU A 210 -2.70 -13.02 -19.37
CA GLU A 210 -2.36 -12.65 -20.73
C GLU A 210 -3.51 -11.91 -21.43
N GLU A 211 -4.76 -12.36 -21.22
CA GLU A 211 -5.94 -11.69 -21.78
C GLU A 211 -6.22 -10.36 -21.07
N ILE A 212 -6.19 -10.34 -19.72
CA ILE A 212 -6.45 -9.16 -18.91
C ILE A 212 -5.46 -8.03 -19.24
N SER A 213 -4.21 -8.37 -19.52
CA SER A 213 -3.15 -7.41 -19.85
C SER A 213 -3.15 -6.92 -21.29
N THR A 214 -4.29 -6.96 -21.99
CA THR A 214 -4.43 -6.46 -23.37
C THR A 214 -5.40 -5.29 -23.46
N LEU A 215 -5.24 -4.43 -24.48
CA LEU A 215 -6.17 -3.33 -24.78
C LEU A 215 -7.56 -3.83 -25.23
N GLY A 216 -7.66 -5.08 -25.67
CA GLY A 216 -8.92 -5.69 -26.10
C GLY A 216 -9.80 -6.17 -24.97
N TYR A 217 -9.23 -6.39 -23.79
CA TYR A 217 -9.97 -6.81 -22.60
C TYR A 217 -10.89 -5.70 -22.11
N LYS A 218 -12.10 -6.05 -21.75
CA LYS A 218 -13.09 -5.13 -21.18
C LYS A 218 -13.37 -5.55 -19.74
N PRO A 219 -12.86 -4.79 -18.75
CA PRO A 219 -13.17 -5.07 -17.36
C PRO A 219 -14.66 -4.84 -17.09
N GLU A 220 -15.33 -5.88 -16.59
CA GLU A 220 -16.74 -5.81 -16.18
C GLU A 220 -16.81 -5.92 -14.65
N ASN A 221 -17.51 -4.99 -14.01
CA ASN A 221 -17.67 -4.93 -12.55
C ASN A 221 -16.36 -4.75 -11.77
N TRP A 222 -15.33 -4.21 -12.40
CA TRP A 222 -14.11 -3.84 -11.70
C TRP A 222 -14.29 -2.51 -10.97
N ILE A 223 -13.67 -2.39 -9.81
CA ILE A 223 -13.68 -1.15 -9.02
C ILE A 223 -12.41 -0.35 -9.27
N VAL A 224 -12.46 0.94 -8.98
CA VAL A 224 -11.25 1.78 -8.95
C VAL A 224 -10.37 1.32 -7.80
N ALA A 225 -9.11 1.05 -8.09
CA ALA A 225 -8.11 0.66 -7.11
C ALA A 225 -7.30 1.85 -6.63
N THR A 226 -6.91 1.83 -5.36
CA THR A 226 -5.92 2.76 -4.80
C THR A 226 -4.54 2.13 -4.91
N VAL A 227 -3.65 2.75 -5.67
CA VAL A 227 -2.23 2.34 -5.82
C VAL A 227 -1.36 3.60 -5.66
N PRO A 228 -0.43 3.66 -4.71
CA PRO A 228 -0.17 2.67 -3.67
C PRO A 228 -1.32 2.50 -2.69
N GLY A 229 -1.54 1.27 -2.23
CA GLY A 229 -2.59 0.97 -1.25
C GLY A 229 -2.87 -0.52 -1.14
N THR A 230 -3.75 -0.86 -0.21
CA THR A 230 -4.21 -2.23 -0.03
C THR A 230 -5.53 -2.48 -0.76
N VAL A 231 -5.89 -3.75 -0.96
CA VAL A 231 -7.23 -4.12 -1.44
C VAL A 231 -8.30 -3.51 -0.53
N LEU A 232 -8.12 -3.62 0.79
CA LEU A 232 -9.03 -3.03 1.77
C LEU A 232 -9.17 -1.52 1.61
N SER A 233 -8.05 -0.80 1.42
CA SER A 233 -8.06 0.65 1.16
C SER A 233 -8.84 1.00 -0.10
N SER A 234 -8.75 0.19 -1.15
CA SER A 234 -9.49 0.42 -2.39
C SER A 234 -11.00 0.35 -2.15
N TYR A 235 -11.49 -0.68 -1.43
CA TYR A 235 -12.91 -0.79 -1.07
C TYR A 235 -13.38 0.31 -0.11
N LYS A 236 -12.52 0.72 0.84
CA LYS A 236 -12.80 1.89 1.70
C LYS A 236 -12.95 3.16 0.87
N ASN A 237 -12.03 3.41 -0.05
CA ASN A 237 -11.97 4.67 -0.78
C ASN A 237 -13.12 4.86 -1.78
N ILE A 238 -13.68 3.78 -2.31
CA ILE A 238 -14.94 3.83 -3.09
C ILE A 238 -16.19 3.88 -2.20
N GLY A 239 -16.05 3.84 -0.87
CA GLY A 239 -17.15 3.87 0.07
C GLY A 239 -17.89 2.54 0.25
N ALA A 240 -17.36 1.43 -0.27
CA ALA A 240 -17.98 0.11 -0.14
C ALA A 240 -17.93 -0.44 1.28
N ILE A 241 -16.97 -0.01 2.09
CA ILE A 241 -16.85 -0.32 3.51
C ILE A 241 -16.65 0.96 4.31
N ALA A 242 -17.10 0.94 5.57
CA ALA A 242 -16.84 2.02 6.52
C ALA A 242 -15.33 2.11 6.83
N ASP A 243 -14.89 3.29 7.30
CA ASP A 243 -13.48 3.47 7.66
C ASP A 243 -13.05 2.47 8.74
N PRO A 244 -12.16 1.52 8.45
CA PRO A 244 -11.73 0.50 9.41
C PRO A 244 -10.99 1.07 10.62
N ASN A 245 -10.48 2.31 10.54
CA ASN A 245 -9.78 2.98 11.64
C ASN A 245 -10.74 3.74 12.59
N TYR A 246 -12.02 3.78 12.28
CA TYR A 246 -13.00 4.44 13.14
C TYR A 246 -13.73 3.44 14.03
N ALA A 247 -13.72 3.68 15.34
CA ALA A 247 -14.38 2.85 16.36
C ALA A 247 -14.05 1.35 16.19
N ASP A 248 -15.09 0.51 16.09
CA ASP A 248 -14.99 -0.94 15.91
C ASP A 248 -15.28 -1.40 14.47
N ASN A 249 -15.22 -0.52 13.50
CA ASN A 249 -15.51 -0.85 12.10
C ASN A 249 -14.61 -1.96 11.53
N GLN A 250 -13.39 -2.12 12.04
CA GLN A 250 -12.52 -3.24 11.66
C GLN A 250 -13.21 -4.61 11.90
N LEU A 251 -14.05 -4.72 12.91
CA LEU A 251 -14.82 -5.95 13.21
C LEU A 251 -15.93 -6.22 12.19
N GLN A 252 -16.30 -5.22 11.38
CA GLN A 252 -17.34 -5.32 10.35
C GLN A 252 -16.78 -5.68 8.97
N VAL A 253 -15.45 -5.74 8.82
CA VAL A 253 -14.80 -6.12 7.57
C VAL A 253 -14.88 -7.64 7.41
N SER A 254 -15.36 -8.10 6.25
CA SER A 254 -15.42 -9.54 5.91
C SER A 254 -14.02 -10.11 5.71
N GLU A 255 -13.62 -11.08 6.52
CA GLU A 255 -12.34 -11.77 6.36
C GLU A 255 -12.33 -12.68 5.14
N SER A 256 -13.40 -13.42 4.91
CA SER A 256 -13.51 -14.36 3.80
C SER A 256 -13.50 -13.68 2.44
N PHE A 257 -14.09 -12.48 2.34
CA PHE A 257 -14.05 -11.71 1.10
C PHE A 257 -12.61 -11.34 0.72
N PHE A 258 -11.83 -10.88 1.68
CA PHE A 258 -10.45 -10.45 1.46
C PHE A 258 -9.46 -11.64 1.38
N TRP A 259 -9.86 -12.83 1.83
CA TRP A 259 -9.05 -14.05 1.68
C TRP A 259 -9.21 -14.66 0.28
N SER A 260 -8.80 -13.93 -0.72
CA SER A 260 -8.86 -14.29 -2.14
C SER A 260 -7.66 -13.71 -2.87
N ASN A 261 -7.38 -14.22 -4.06
CA ASN A 261 -6.52 -13.52 -5.00
C ASN A 261 -7.27 -12.32 -5.57
N PHE A 262 -6.53 -11.29 -5.98
CA PHE A 262 -7.10 -10.10 -6.59
C PHE A 262 -6.31 -9.70 -7.82
N TRP A 263 -7.01 -9.35 -8.88
CA TRP A 263 -6.46 -8.75 -10.07
C TRP A 263 -6.43 -7.23 -9.95
N TYR A 264 -5.28 -6.64 -10.27
CA TYR A 264 -5.10 -5.23 -10.56
C TYR A 264 -4.81 -5.06 -12.04
N ARG A 265 -5.32 -3.98 -12.64
CA ARG A 265 -5.10 -3.64 -14.04
C ARG A 265 -4.97 -2.13 -14.21
N ASP A 266 -4.05 -1.69 -15.07
CA ASP A 266 -3.91 -0.30 -15.44
C ASP A 266 -3.59 -0.17 -16.95
N GLU A 267 -4.24 0.80 -17.60
CA GLU A 267 -3.90 1.23 -18.94
C GLU A 267 -3.11 2.54 -18.86
N PHE A 268 -1.88 2.52 -19.33
CA PHE A 268 -1.00 3.68 -19.26
C PHE A 268 -0.42 4.04 -20.62
N GLU A 269 0.01 5.30 -20.77
CA GLU A 269 0.60 5.81 -22.00
C GLU A 269 2.10 6.03 -21.86
N VAL A 270 2.86 5.62 -22.88
CA VAL A 270 4.28 5.89 -22.99
C VAL A 270 4.52 6.87 -24.13
N PRO A 271 5.09 8.06 -23.85
CA PRO A 271 5.37 9.05 -24.89
C PRO A 271 6.35 8.52 -25.93
N GLU A 272 6.17 8.96 -27.18
CA GLU A 272 7.13 8.71 -28.24
C GLU A 272 8.50 9.31 -27.85
N GLY A 273 9.57 8.53 -28.06
CA GLY A 273 10.93 8.95 -27.68
C GLY A 273 11.29 8.81 -26.20
N PHE A 274 10.39 8.28 -25.36
CA PHE A 274 10.71 8.01 -23.95
C PHE A 274 11.78 6.93 -23.77
N LYS A 275 11.76 5.89 -24.61
CA LYS A 275 12.70 4.77 -24.57
C LYS A 275 14.10 5.22 -25.01
N GLN A 276 15.09 4.96 -24.15
CA GLN A 276 16.50 4.94 -24.53
C GLN A 276 16.87 3.54 -25.06
N ASP A 277 17.82 2.84 -24.40
CA ASP A 277 18.20 1.48 -24.78
C ASP A 277 17.36 0.42 -24.07
N ARG A 278 16.96 0.68 -22.83
CA ARG A 278 16.24 -0.24 -21.95
C ARG A 278 15.04 0.41 -21.27
N LEU A 279 14.01 -0.42 -21.05
CA LEU A 279 12.84 -0.07 -20.24
C LEU A 279 12.64 -1.10 -19.15
N PHE A 280 12.40 -0.63 -17.93
CA PHE A 280 12.10 -1.50 -16.80
C PHE A 280 10.77 -1.09 -16.16
N LEU A 281 9.90 -2.08 -15.95
CA LEU A 281 8.72 -1.94 -15.10
C LEU A 281 9.12 -2.31 -13.67
N ASN A 282 8.89 -1.37 -12.74
CA ASN A 282 9.35 -1.48 -11.36
C ASN A 282 8.15 -1.47 -10.41
N PHE A 283 8.24 -2.29 -9.35
CA PHE A 283 7.32 -2.35 -8.22
C PHE A 283 8.14 -2.26 -6.94
N ASP A 284 7.90 -1.24 -6.13
CA ASP A 284 8.65 -1.04 -4.88
C ASP A 284 8.06 -1.77 -3.68
N GLY A 285 6.87 -2.35 -3.82
CA GLY A 285 6.28 -3.21 -2.79
C GLY A 285 4.91 -3.76 -3.17
N ILE A 286 4.79 -5.08 -3.06
CA ILE A 286 3.54 -5.83 -3.26
C ILE A 286 3.39 -6.81 -2.10
N ASN A 287 2.26 -6.85 -1.42
CA ASN A 287 1.97 -7.81 -0.38
C ASN A 287 0.89 -8.79 -0.85
N TRP A 288 1.10 -10.15 -0.87
CA TRP A 288 2.39 -10.65 -0.41
C TRP A 288 3.19 -11.32 -1.54
N LYS A 289 2.55 -11.87 -2.58
CA LYS A 289 3.16 -12.38 -3.82
C LYS A 289 2.35 -11.88 -5.01
N ALA A 290 2.97 -11.78 -6.18
CA ALA A 290 2.25 -11.39 -7.38
C ALA A 290 2.82 -12.01 -8.65
N ASP A 291 1.92 -12.41 -9.56
CA ASP A 291 2.24 -12.67 -10.94
C ASP A 291 1.97 -11.39 -11.77
N VAL A 292 2.95 -10.99 -12.57
CA VAL A 292 2.94 -9.72 -13.31
C VAL A 292 2.88 -9.99 -14.81
N TYR A 293 2.00 -9.26 -15.50
CA TYR A 293 1.76 -9.37 -16.94
C TYR A 293 1.80 -7.99 -17.59
N LEU A 294 2.26 -7.92 -18.83
CA LEU A 294 2.29 -6.68 -19.62
C LEU A 294 2.02 -7.01 -21.09
N ASN A 295 1.06 -6.29 -21.70
CA ASN A 295 0.73 -6.38 -23.13
C ASN A 295 0.53 -7.83 -23.62
N GLY A 296 -0.19 -8.64 -22.85
CA GLY A 296 -0.51 -10.03 -23.19
C GLY A 296 0.59 -11.04 -22.83
N LYS A 297 1.63 -10.66 -22.09
CA LYS A 297 2.74 -11.55 -21.74
C LYS A 297 3.01 -11.57 -20.24
N LYS A 298 3.17 -12.77 -19.67
CA LYS A 298 3.65 -12.94 -18.30
C LYS A 298 5.12 -12.52 -18.19
N LEU A 299 5.43 -11.59 -17.29
CA LEU A 299 6.78 -11.11 -17.03
C LEU A 299 7.51 -11.99 -16.00
N GLY A 300 6.81 -12.38 -14.93
CA GLY A 300 7.37 -13.15 -13.84
C GLY A 300 6.59 -13.02 -12.56
N ARG A 301 7.23 -13.32 -11.44
CA ARG A 301 6.66 -13.30 -10.09
C ARG A 301 7.47 -12.43 -9.16
N ILE A 302 6.79 -11.79 -8.21
CA ILE A 302 7.38 -11.12 -7.04
C ILE A 302 6.98 -11.95 -5.83
N ASP A 303 7.94 -12.32 -5.00
CA ASP A 303 7.75 -13.17 -3.83
C ASP A 303 8.15 -12.45 -2.54
N GLY A 304 7.15 -12.14 -1.70
CA GLY A 304 7.32 -11.47 -0.42
C GLY A 304 7.03 -9.96 -0.45
N ALA A 305 6.59 -9.43 0.69
CA ALA A 305 6.04 -8.07 0.77
C ALA A 305 7.09 -6.97 0.56
N PHE A 306 8.36 -7.26 0.79
CA PHE A 306 9.43 -6.26 0.84
C PHE A 306 10.49 -6.44 -0.27
N MET A 307 10.21 -7.33 -1.21
CA MET A 307 11.00 -7.52 -2.42
C MET A 307 10.59 -6.51 -3.50
N ARG A 308 11.55 -5.81 -4.08
CA ARG A 308 11.31 -4.99 -5.28
C ARG A 308 11.14 -5.87 -6.51
N GLY A 309 10.13 -5.60 -7.32
CA GLY A 309 9.98 -6.19 -8.65
C GLY A 309 10.63 -5.31 -9.71
N LYS A 310 11.51 -5.86 -10.55
CA LYS A 310 12.09 -5.15 -11.68
C LYS A 310 12.13 -6.06 -12.90
N PHE A 311 11.35 -5.72 -13.91
CA PHE A 311 11.21 -6.50 -15.14
C PHE A 311 11.73 -5.73 -16.34
N ASP A 312 12.62 -6.34 -17.13
CA ASP A 312 13.01 -5.78 -18.42
C ASP A 312 11.84 -5.93 -19.41
N VAL A 313 11.30 -4.81 -19.83
CA VAL A 313 10.14 -4.72 -20.71
C VAL A 313 10.47 -4.01 -22.03
N THR A 314 11.75 -3.94 -22.34
CA THR A 314 12.32 -3.21 -23.51
C THR A 314 11.63 -3.55 -24.82
N ASP A 315 11.30 -4.83 -25.03
CA ASP A 315 10.72 -5.33 -26.27
C ASP A 315 9.20 -5.49 -26.20
N LEU A 316 8.57 -5.14 -25.06
CA LEU A 316 7.14 -5.31 -24.84
C LEU A 316 6.37 -3.99 -24.80
N VAL A 317 7.00 -2.95 -24.26
CA VAL A 317 6.39 -1.62 -24.19
C VAL A 317 6.45 -0.96 -25.56
N VAL A 318 5.33 -0.37 -25.95
CA VAL A 318 5.21 0.38 -27.22
C VAL A 318 4.91 1.86 -26.93
N PRO A 319 5.28 2.78 -27.80
CA PRO A 319 4.77 4.15 -27.73
C PRO A 319 3.26 4.18 -27.80
N GLY A 320 2.61 5.03 -27.00
CA GLY A 320 1.15 5.06 -26.84
C GLY A 320 0.67 4.12 -25.72
N LYS A 321 -0.47 3.49 -25.90
CA LYS A 321 -1.15 2.71 -24.86
C LYS A 321 -0.52 1.34 -24.61
N ASN A 322 -0.35 1.04 -23.34
CA ASN A 322 0.12 -0.24 -22.81
C ASN A 322 -0.79 -0.67 -21.67
N VAL A 323 -0.81 -1.97 -21.35
CA VAL A 323 -1.63 -2.53 -20.28
C VAL A 323 -0.78 -3.39 -19.37
N VAL A 324 -0.77 -3.08 -18.09
CA VAL A 324 -0.23 -3.94 -17.04
C VAL A 324 -1.34 -4.63 -16.28
N ALA A 325 -1.16 -5.91 -15.95
CA ALA A 325 -2.04 -6.64 -15.05
C ALA A 325 -1.20 -7.36 -14.00
N VAL A 326 -1.72 -7.42 -12.77
CA VAL A 326 -1.03 -7.99 -11.62
C VAL A 326 -2.02 -8.85 -10.86
N GLU A 327 -1.75 -10.15 -10.73
CA GLU A 327 -2.49 -11.01 -9.82
C GLU A 327 -1.82 -11.03 -8.47
N ILE A 328 -2.44 -10.41 -7.47
CA ILE A 328 -2.00 -10.52 -6.07
C ILE A 328 -2.47 -11.87 -5.54
N ILE A 329 -1.53 -12.65 -5.05
CA ILE A 329 -1.78 -13.98 -4.49
C ILE A 329 -2.00 -13.83 -3.00
N ARG A 330 -3.10 -14.40 -2.52
CA ARG A 330 -3.46 -14.40 -1.10
C ARG A 330 -2.45 -15.16 -0.25
N ASN A 331 -2.38 -14.79 1.01
CA ASN A 331 -1.65 -15.56 2.02
C ASN A 331 -2.23 -16.99 2.16
N ASN A 332 -1.38 -17.99 2.28
CA ASN A 332 -1.80 -19.38 2.49
C ASN A 332 -1.99 -19.70 3.98
N HIS A 333 -1.21 -19.06 4.85
CA HIS A 333 -1.18 -19.31 6.30
C HIS A 333 -1.44 -17.98 7.02
N ILE A 334 -2.64 -17.44 6.82
CA ILE A 334 -3.04 -16.12 7.32
C ILE A 334 -3.23 -16.05 8.84
N GLY A 335 -3.11 -17.19 9.54
CA GLY A 335 -3.49 -17.26 10.95
C GLY A 335 -5.00 -17.21 11.13
N ALA A 336 -5.44 -16.89 12.33
CA ALA A 336 -6.85 -16.79 12.68
C ALA A 336 -7.12 -15.61 13.61
N ILE A 337 -8.26 -14.94 13.40
CA ILE A 337 -8.76 -13.95 14.34
C ILE A 337 -9.35 -14.67 15.55
N LYS A 338 -8.94 -14.26 16.74
CA LYS A 338 -9.54 -14.71 18.00
C LYS A 338 -10.10 -13.51 18.76
N GLU A 339 -11.32 -13.67 19.24
CA GLU A 339 -11.94 -12.67 20.09
C GLU A 339 -11.67 -13.00 21.56
N LYS A 340 -11.23 -11.99 22.30
CA LYS A 340 -11.03 -12.10 23.73
C LYS A 340 -12.38 -12.25 24.42
N ASN A 341 -12.59 -13.35 25.11
CA ASN A 341 -13.77 -13.63 25.91
C ASN A 341 -13.41 -14.44 27.17
N LYS A 342 -14.40 -14.83 27.95
CA LYS A 342 -14.17 -15.59 29.20
C LYS A 342 -13.52 -16.97 28.96
N GLN A 343 -13.66 -17.53 27.78
CA GLN A 343 -13.13 -18.82 27.38
C GLN A 343 -11.81 -18.73 26.63
N SER A 344 -11.52 -17.58 26.03
CA SER A 344 -10.29 -17.29 25.30
C SER A 344 -9.49 -16.21 26.01
N THR A 345 -8.31 -16.56 26.46
CA THR A 345 -7.35 -15.66 27.12
C THR A 345 -6.27 -15.15 26.15
N ASP A 346 -6.52 -15.27 24.86
CA ASP A 346 -5.57 -14.83 23.85
C ASP A 346 -5.39 -13.31 23.92
N PHE A 347 -4.15 -12.87 24.13
CA PHE A 347 -3.83 -11.47 24.38
C PHE A 347 -3.74 -10.64 23.10
N ASN A 348 -3.43 -11.27 21.97
CA ASN A 348 -3.04 -10.58 20.74
C ASN A 348 -4.15 -10.50 19.68
N GLY A 349 -5.38 -10.86 20.00
CA GLY A 349 -6.51 -10.75 19.07
C GLY A 349 -6.51 -11.78 17.93
N GLY A 350 -5.51 -12.68 17.86
CA GLY A 350 -5.44 -13.69 16.82
C GLY A 350 -4.29 -14.69 16.95
N ILE A 351 -4.20 -15.60 16.01
CA ILE A 351 -3.06 -16.47 15.79
C ILE A 351 -2.31 -15.96 14.59
N LEU A 352 -1.02 -15.70 14.75
CA LEU A 352 -0.15 -15.24 13.70
C LEU A 352 -0.06 -16.22 12.53
N GLY A 353 -0.09 -15.68 11.31
CA GLY A 353 0.21 -16.42 10.11
C GLY A 353 1.70 -16.69 9.96
N ALA A 354 2.03 -17.64 9.09
CA ALA A 354 3.41 -18.05 8.83
C ALA A 354 3.94 -17.59 7.46
N ASP A 355 3.18 -16.78 6.74
CA ASP A 355 3.54 -16.29 5.40
C ASP A 355 4.43 -15.05 5.51
N ASN A 356 5.61 -15.23 6.10
CA ASN A 356 6.61 -14.17 6.16
C ASN A 356 7.54 -14.27 4.92
N PRO A 357 8.00 -13.13 4.39
CA PRO A 357 7.81 -11.76 4.86
C PRO A 357 6.49 -11.11 4.42
N THR A 358 5.71 -10.67 5.39
CA THR A 358 4.47 -9.90 5.22
C THR A 358 4.36 -8.86 6.35
N PHE A 359 3.32 -8.02 6.32
CA PHE A 359 3.05 -7.09 7.42
C PHE A 359 2.54 -7.85 8.65
N HIS A 360 3.44 -8.21 9.53
CA HIS A 360 3.18 -9.14 10.64
C HIS A 360 2.15 -8.63 11.65
N ALA A 361 2.07 -7.32 11.81
CA ALA A 361 1.09 -6.69 12.71
C ALA A 361 -0.37 -6.82 12.24
N THR A 362 -0.61 -7.29 11.02
CA THR A 362 -1.97 -7.41 10.46
C THR A 362 -2.88 -8.35 11.20
N ILE A 363 -2.36 -9.23 12.05
CA ILE A 363 -3.15 -10.17 12.84
C ILE A 363 -3.62 -9.62 14.18
N GLY A 364 -3.26 -8.39 14.47
CA GLY A 364 -3.67 -7.71 15.69
C GLY A 364 -2.79 -8.05 16.90
N TRP A 365 -2.80 -7.12 17.83
CA TRP A 365 -2.08 -7.15 19.09
C TRP A 365 -2.95 -6.47 20.13
N ASP A 366 -2.56 -6.43 21.40
CA ASP A 366 -3.30 -5.77 22.45
C ASP A 366 -3.45 -4.24 22.28
N TRP A 367 -2.70 -3.63 21.37
CA TRP A 367 -2.75 -2.20 21.02
C TRP A 367 -3.18 -1.91 19.57
N ILE A 368 -3.38 -2.93 18.74
CA ILE A 368 -3.82 -2.78 17.35
C ILE A 368 -4.81 -3.89 16.99
N PRO A 369 -5.96 -3.57 16.37
CA PRO A 369 -6.92 -4.58 15.94
C PRO A 369 -6.35 -5.40 14.78
N THR A 370 -6.89 -6.59 14.58
CA THR A 370 -6.59 -7.40 13.41
C THR A 370 -7.01 -6.68 12.14
N VAL A 371 -6.08 -6.48 11.22
CA VAL A 371 -6.35 -5.93 9.89
C VAL A 371 -6.85 -7.06 8.99
N ARG A 372 -8.16 -7.17 8.82
CA ARG A 372 -8.81 -8.33 8.18
C ARG A 372 -8.45 -8.52 6.72
N GLY A 373 -8.08 -7.45 6.01
CA GLY A 373 -7.53 -7.51 4.67
C GLY A 373 -6.07 -7.96 4.57
N ARG A 374 -5.40 -8.21 5.69
CA ARG A 374 -3.98 -8.62 5.78
C ARG A 374 -3.02 -7.73 4.99
N ASN A 375 -3.41 -6.50 4.71
CA ASN A 375 -2.64 -5.53 3.92
C ASN A 375 -2.19 -6.06 2.55
N ILE A 376 -2.94 -7.00 1.96
CA ILE A 376 -2.67 -7.45 0.59
C ILE A 376 -2.92 -6.33 -0.41
N GLY A 377 -2.08 -6.22 -1.42
CA GLY A 377 -2.20 -5.21 -2.48
C GLY A 377 -0.86 -4.67 -2.95
N ILE A 378 -0.90 -3.69 -3.83
CA ILE A 378 0.27 -2.94 -4.31
C ILE A 378 0.48 -1.76 -3.36
N TRP A 379 1.22 -1.99 -2.28
CA TRP A 379 1.31 -1.04 -1.17
C TRP A 379 2.35 0.07 -1.37
N ASN A 380 3.23 -0.06 -2.38
CA ASN A 380 4.22 0.96 -2.73
C ASN A 380 4.21 1.29 -4.21
N ASP A 381 5.12 2.14 -4.67
CA ASP A 381 5.09 2.72 -5.99
C ASP A 381 5.28 1.73 -7.14
N VAL A 382 4.59 2.02 -8.24
CA VAL A 382 4.77 1.38 -9.55
C VAL A 382 5.22 2.43 -10.56
N PHE A 383 6.27 2.12 -11.31
CA PHE A 383 6.79 3.06 -12.30
C PHE A 383 7.56 2.37 -13.43
N LEU A 384 7.62 3.05 -14.57
CA LEU A 384 8.46 2.67 -15.71
C LEU A 384 9.72 3.53 -15.70
N THR A 385 10.90 2.92 -15.89
CA THR A 385 12.16 3.63 -16.06
C THR A 385 12.76 3.37 -17.44
N SER A 386 13.36 4.41 -18.02
CA SER A 386 14.12 4.35 -19.27
C SER A 386 15.58 4.63 -18.98
N THR A 387 16.44 3.71 -19.35
CA THR A 387 17.90 3.81 -19.14
C THR A 387 18.66 3.47 -20.42
N GLY A 388 19.96 3.77 -20.44
CA GLY A 388 20.88 3.19 -21.40
C GLY A 388 21.15 1.70 -21.07
N LYS A 389 22.27 1.18 -21.60
CA LYS A 389 22.64 -0.23 -21.48
C LYS A 389 23.03 -0.67 -20.07
N VAL A 390 23.48 0.24 -19.22
CA VAL A 390 23.96 -0.02 -17.86
C VAL A 390 23.08 0.71 -16.86
N THR A 391 22.62 -0.01 -15.83
CA THR A 391 21.86 0.56 -14.71
C THR A 391 22.74 0.77 -13.49
N VAL A 392 22.34 1.73 -12.65
CA VAL A 392 22.95 2.10 -11.36
C VAL A 392 21.94 1.82 -10.24
N ALA A 393 22.34 1.09 -9.18
CA ALA A 393 21.45 0.71 -8.10
C ALA A 393 22.15 0.71 -6.73
N ASP A 394 21.34 0.83 -5.68
CA ASP A 394 21.67 0.61 -4.28
C ASP A 394 22.98 1.31 -3.81
N PRO A 395 23.10 2.65 -4.00
CA PRO A 395 24.27 3.39 -3.59
C PRO A 395 24.43 3.39 -2.07
N LEU A 396 25.68 3.40 -1.61
CA LEU A 396 25.99 3.54 -0.20
C LEU A 396 27.23 4.43 -0.03
N VAL A 397 27.15 5.36 0.91
CA VAL A 397 28.33 6.12 1.39
C VAL A 397 28.46 5.90 2.89
N THR A 398 29.59 5.41 3.30
CA THR A 398 29.96 5.27 4.71
C THR A 398 31.06 6.27 5.09
N SER A 399 31.15 6.61 6.37
CA SER A 399 32.15 7.55 6.87
C SER A 399 32.83 7.05 8.13
N VAL A 400 34.13 7.29 8.22
CA VAL A 400 34.96 7.03 9.43
C VAL A 400 35.56 8.36 9.90
N LEU A 401 35.38 8.66 11.18
CA LEU A 401 35.94 9.85 11.82
C LEU A 401 37.15 9.45 12.65
N PRO A 402 38.24 10.26 12.71
CA PRO A 402 39.40 10.00 13.55
C PRO A 402 39.13 10.36 15.04
N LEU A 403 38.07 9.76 15.60
CA LEU A 403 37.58 10.08 16.94
C LEU A 403 38.69 10.10 18.01
N PRO A 404 38.67 11.05 18.98
CA PRO A 404 37.58 12.00 19.24
C PRO A 404 37.57 13.25 18.34
N ASP A 405 38.52 13.37 17.41
CA ASP A 405 38.53 14.46 16.44
C ASP A 405 37.43 14.25 15.37
N THR A 406 36.67 15.30 15.12
CA THR A 406 35.59 15.32 14.16
C THR A 406 35.80 16.34 13.05
N THR A 407 37.00 16.88 12.92
CA THR A 407 37.35 17.88 11.90
C THR A 407 37.58 17.30 10.53
N SER A 408 37.63 15.97 10.40
CA SER A 408 37.70 15.29 9.11
C SER A 408 36.90 13.99 9.10
N ALA A 409 36.52 13.53 7.91
CA ALA A 409 35.89 12.24 7.69
C ALA A 409 36.52 11.54 6.49
N THR A 410 36.77 10.25 6.60
CA THR A 410 37.17 9.40 5.47
C THR A 410 35.94 8.70 4.93
N LEU A 411 35.63 8.93 3.66
CA LEU A 411 34.46 8.35 2.99
C LEU A 411 34.85 7.12 2.20
N THR A 412 33.93 6.15 2.18
CA THR A 412 33.90 5.05 1.21
C THR A 412 32.56 5.10 0.51
N ALA A 413 32.57 5.10 -0.81
CA ALA A 413 31.37 5.16 -1.62
C ALA A 413 31.28 3.91 -2.52
N GLU A 414 30.12 3.26 -2.54
CA GLU A 414 29.90 2.08 -3.36
C GLU A 414 28.54 2.13 -4.07
N VAL A 415 28.47 1.44 -5.21
CA VAL A 415 27.25 1.35 -6.01
C VAL A 415 27.26 0.09 -6.86
N ILE A 416 26.11 -0.49 -7.08
CA ILE A 416 25.92 -1.63 -7.98
C ILE A 416 25.68 -1.11 -9.40
N VAL A 417 26.44 -1.63 -10.37
CA VAL A 417 26.22 -1.38 -11.80
C VAL A 417 25.98 -2.69 -12.53
N LYS A 418 25.03 -2.68 -13.47
CA LYS A 418 24.66 -3.88 -14.23
C LYS A 418 24.57 -3.59 -15.73
N ASN A 419 25.27 -4.39 -16.52
CA ASN A 419 25.16 -4.38 -17.97
C ASN A 419 23.98 -5.24 -18.42
N HIS A 420 23.04 -4.65 -19.15
CA HIS A 420 21.87 -5.34 -19.72
C HIS A 420 22.03 -5.64 -21.23
N ASP A 421 23.20 -5.32 -21.81
CA ASP A 421 23.51 -5.63 -23.21
C ASP A 421 24.07 -7.05 -23.36
N ALA A 422 23.92 -7.62 -24.55
CA ALA A 422 24.52 -8.91 -24.92
C ALA A 422 26.02 -8.84 -25.17
N ASN A 423 26.61 -7.65 -25.22
CA ASN A 423 28.01 -7.39 -25.43
C ASN A 423 28.67 -6.70 -24.25
N THR A 424 30.00 -6.73 -24.19
CA THR A 424 30.77 -5.94 -23.21
C THR A 424 30.48 -4.46 -23.39
N VAL A 425 30.19 -3.75 -22.29
CA VAL A 425 30.02 -2.30 -22.27
C VAL A 425 31.16 -1.66 -21.46
N ASN A 426 31.82 -0.68 -22.04
CA ASN A 426 32.81 0.16 -21.37
C ASN A 426 32.19 1.53 -21.11
N GLY A 427 32.42 2.08 -19.93
CA GLY A 427 31.89 3.39 -19.59
C GLY A 427 32.61 4.02 -18.41
N THR A 428 32.18 5.22 -18.05
CA THR A 428 32.69 5.96 -16.89
C THR A 428 31.62 5.98 -15.81
N LEU A 429 31.98 5.53 -14.63
CA LEU A 429 31.16 5.72 -13.44
C LEU A 429 31.67 6.96 -12.69
N GLU A 430 30.80 7.97 -12.61
CA GLU A 430 31.04 9.21 -11.87
C GLU A 430 30.29 9.16 -10.55
N GLY A 431 30.93 9.65 -9.47
CA GLY A 431 30.30 9.81 -8.16
C GLY A 431 30.48 11.23 -7.63
N LYS A 432 29.51 11.68 -6.85
CA LYS A 432 29.53 12.98 -6.19
C LYS A 432 28.96 12.87 -4.77
N VAL A 433 29.60 13.48 -3.78
CA VAL A 433 29.11 13.65 -2.41
C VAL A 433 29.38 15.09 -1.97
N GLY A 434 28.34 15.91 -1.84
CA GLY A 434 28.52 17.36 -1.66
C GLY A 434 29.32 17.96 -2.82
N ASP A 435 30.47 18.57 -2.53
CA ASP A 435 31.38 19.14 -3.52
C ASP A 435 32.48 18.18 -3.98
N ILE A 436 32.58 17.00 -3.38
CA ILE A 436 33.60 16.00 -3.72
C ILE A 436 33.12 15.19 -4.92
N THR A 437 33.97 15.14 -5.97
CA THR A 437 33.71 14.35 -7.18
C THR A 437 34.82 13.32 -7.39
N PHE A 438 34.44 12.16 -7.92
CA PHE A 438 35.35 11.05 -8.22
C PHE A 438 34.80 10.25 -9.41
N GLN A 439 35.67 9.58 -10.15
CA GLN A 439 35.23 8.76 -11.28
C GLN A 439 36.27 7.68 -11.61
N GLN A 440 35.78 6.60 -12.24
CA GLN A 440 36.66 5.58 -12.82
C GLN A 440 36.04 4.95 -14.07
N LEU A 441 36.92 4.41 -14.93
CA LEU A 441 36.49 3.58 -16.05
C LEU A 441 36.07 2.20 -15.57
N VAL A 442 34.93 1.74 -16.04
CA VAL A 442 34.37 0.42 -15.70
C VAL A 442 34.07 -0.33 -16.99
N SER A 443 34.58 -1.56 -17.06
CA SER A 443 34.24 -2.52 -18.12
C SER A 443 33.33 -3.60 -17.51
N LEU A 444 32.22 -3.88 -18.18
CA LEU A 444 31.22 -4.88 -17.75
C LEU A 444 31.00 -5.86 -18.91
N ALA A 445 31.24 -7.14 -18.67
CA ALA A 445 30.86 -8.18 -19.61
C ALA A 445 29.34 -8.23 -19.84
N ALA A 446 28.89 -9.00 -20.84
CA ALA A 446 27.47 -9.19 -21.11
C ALA A 446 26.72 -9.69 -19.87
N GLY A 447 25.69 -8.99 -19.44
CA GLY A 447 24.88 -9.33 -18.27
C GLY A 447 25.57 -9.20 -16.90
N GLU A 448 26.82 -8.73 -16.86
CA GLU A 448 27.58 -8.61 -15.60
C GLU A 448 26.97 -7.57 -14.68
N GLU A 449 26.84 -7.96 -13.40
CA GLU A 449 26.53 -7.10 -12.27
C GLU A 449 27.75 -7.00 -11.36
N LYS A 450 28.13 -5.79 -10.98
CA LYS A 450 29.35 -5.53 -10.21
C LYS A 450 29.14 -4.42 -9.21
N THR A 451 29.59 -4.64 -7.97
CA THR A 451 29.76 -3.56 -7.01
C THR A 451 31.06 -2.81 -7.29
N VAL A 452 30.95 -1.51 -7.53
CA VAL A 452 32.10 -0.62 -7.71
C VAL A 452 32.30 0.18 -6.44
N VAL A 453 33.54 0.17 -5.92
CA VAL A 453 33.91 0.81 -4.66
C VAL A 453 34.93 1.90 -4.93
N PHE A 454 34.70 3.06 -4.32
CA PHE A 454 35.63 4.19 -4.27
C PHE A 454 36.07 4.39 -2.84
N ASP A 455 37.35 4.34 -2.57
CA ASP A 455 37.93 4.56 -1.26
C ASP A 455 39.06 5.62 -1.27
N VAL A 456 39.46 6.08 -0.12
CA VAL A 456 40.46 7.16 0.02
C VAL A 456 41.86 6.75 -0.49
N LYS A 457 42.14 5.45 -0.59
CA LYS A 457 43.43 4.96 -1.06
C LYS A 457 43.66 5.30 -2.54
N ASP A 458 42.60 5.08 -3.35
CA ASP A 458 42.64 5.34 -4.79
C ASP A 458 42.08 6.71 -5.14
N PHE A 459 41.22 7.29 -4.25
CA PHE A 459 40.58 8.60 -4.40
C PHE A 459 40.81 9.48 -3.17
N PRO A 460 42.01 10.11 -3.01
CA PRO A 460 42.36 10.89 -1.81
C PRO A 460 41.39 12.03 -1.49
N GLN A 461 40.64 12.56 -2.47
CA GLN A 461 39.62 13.58 -2.27
C GLN A 461 38.43 13.10 -1.43
N LEU A 462 38.25 11.79 -1.22
CA LEU A 462 37.26 11.21 -0.32
C LEU A 462 37.59 11.42 1.17
N LYS A 463 38.72 12.06 1.47
CA LYS A 463 38.97 12.66 2.77
C LYS A 463 38.32 14.03 2.83
N MET A 464 37.20 14.12 3.52
CA MET A 464 36.43 15.35 3.69
C MET A 464 36.97 16.13 4.91
N GLU A 465 37.37 17.38 4.71
CA GLU A 465 37.78 18.26 5.78
C GLU A 465 36.58 19.08 6.29
N ASN A 466 36.48 19.27 7.62
CA ASN A 466 35.40 20.01 8.30
C ASN A 466 33.99 19.61 7.85
N PRO A 467 33.63 18.33 7.93
CA PRO A 467 32.30 17.88 7.50
C PRO A 467 31.19 18.46 8.37
N HIS A 468 30.06 18.83 7.76
CA HIS A 468 28.83 19.06 8.49
C HIS A 468 28.25 17.71 8.87
N LEU A 469 28.52 17.27 10.10
CA LEU A 469 28.09 15.95 10.58
C LEU A 469 26.58 15.86 10.72
N TRP A 470 26.04 14.67 10.43
CA TRP A 470 24.68 14.32 10.80
C TRP A 470 24.64 13.93 12.29
N TRP A 471 23.70 14.51 13.00
CA TRP A 471 23.50 14.25 14.42
C TRP A 471 22.04 13.90 14.73
N PRO A 472 21.80 12.98 15.69
CA PRO A 472 20.46 12.80 16.24
C PRO A 472 19.96 14.06 16.95
N LYS A 473 18.63 14.18 17.05
CA LYS A 473 17.95 15.26 17.77
C LYS A 473 18.56 15.46 19.17
N GLY A 474 18.88 16.71 19.50
CA GLY A 474 19.47 17.09 20.76
C GLY A 474 21.00 16.89 20.89
N TYR A 475 21.64 16.32 19.87
CA TYR A 475 23.11 16.16 19.81
C TYR A 475 23.78 17.14 18.85
N GLY A 476 23.06 17.64 17.88
CA GLY A 476 23.50 18.57 16.85
C GLY A 476 22.48 18.70 15.73
N ALA A 477 22.88 19.25 14.61
CA ALA A 477 22.04 19.36 13.41
C ALA A 477 22.08 18.08 12.55
N PRO A 478 20.96 17.61 12.00
CA PRO A 478 20.91 16.45 11.12
C PRO A 478 21.28 16.85 9.68
N ASN A 479 22.55 17.23 9.46
CA ASN A 479 23.00 17.70 8.15
C ASN A 479 23.06 16.57 7.13
N LEU A 480 22.57 16.83 5.93
CA LEU A 480 22.57 15.90 4.81
C LEU A 480 23.26 16.55 3.60
N TYR A 481 24.04 15.75 2.89
CA TYR A 481 24.65 16.11 1.63
C TYR A 481 23.88 15.51 0.46
N ASP A 482 23.82 16.25 -0.65
CA ASP A 482 23.42 15.68 -1.94
C ASP A 482 24.52 14.75 -2.45
N ALA A 483 24.13 13.59 -2.90
CA ALA A 483 25.00 12.62 -3.52
C ALA A 483 24.39 12.07 -4.83
N ASN A 484 25.25 11.67 -5.74
CA ASN A 484 24.85 11.13 -7.03
C ASN A 484 25.87 10.10 -7.52
N PHE A 485 25.37 9.04 -8.16
CA PHE A 485 26.17 8.21 -9.06
C PHE A 485 25.58 8.27 -10.47
N THR A 486 26.44 8.45 -11.47
CA THR A 486 26.06 8.51 -12.88
C THR A 486 26.98 7.60 -13.70
N PHE A 487 26.39 6.65 -14.44
CA PHE A 487 27.11 5.83 -15.40
C PHE A 487 26.95 6.41 -16.81
N LYS A 488 28.08 6.63 -17.51
CA LYS A 488 28.10 7.16 -18.88
C LYS A 488 28.73 6.16 -19.85
N VAL A 489 28.11 6.03 -21.02
CA VAL A 489 28.63 5.28 -22.15
C VAL A 489 28.77 6.27 -23.32
N ASP A 490 29.94 6.39 -23.89
CA ASP A 490 30.23 7.36 -24.98
C ASP A 490 29.75 8.78 -24.63
N ASP A 491 30.06 9.25 -23.40
CA ASP A 491 29.69 10.55 -22.83
C ASP A 491 28.15 10.78 -22.65
N LYS A 492 27.33 9.77 -22.97
CA LYS A 492 25.87 9.82 -22.72
C LYS A 492 25.54 9.14 -21.42
N VAL A 493 24.66 9.77 -20.65
CA VAL A 493 24.14 9.18 -19.39
C VAL A 493 23.35 7.92 -19.73
N SER A 494 23.84 6.77 -19.23
CA SER A 494 23.14 5.51 -19.29
C SER A 494 22.10 5.42 -18.16
N ASP A 495 22.52 5.68 -16.92
CA ASP A 495 21.65 5.73 -15.76
C ASP A 495 22.28 6.60 -14.67
N ALA A 496 21.46 7.12 -13.77
CA ALA A 496 21.90 7.91 -12.63
C ALA A 496 21.01 7.68 -11.40
N LYS A 497 21.61 7.80 -10.23
CA LYS A 497 20.91 7.68 -8.95
C LYS A 497 21.30 8.84 -8.04
N ASP A 498 20.30 9.68 -7.71
CA ASP A 498 20.42 10.75 -6.71
C ASP A 498 19.96 10.23 -5.35
N PHE A 499 20.64 10.62 -4.28
CA PHE A 499 20.30 10.26 -2.90
C PHE A 499 20.87 11.25 -1.89
N LYS A 500 20.53 11.12 -0.61
CA LYS A 500 21.05 11.94 0.47
C LYS A 500 22.01 11.13 1.33
N VAL A 501 23.03 11.81 1.87
CA VAL A 501 24.05 11.21 2.73
C VAL A 501 24.24 12.03 3.99
N GLY A 502 24.15 11.39 5.16
CA GLY A 502 24.56 11.99 6.43
C GLY A 502 25.94 11.48 6.83
N ILE A 503 26.90 12.38 7.00
CA ILE A 503 28.26 12.02 7.44
C ILE A 503 28.25 11.79 8.94
N ARG A 504 28.38 10.54 9.35
CA ARG A 504 28.39 10.13 10.75
C ARG A 504 29.14 8.83 10.96
N GLN A 505 29.60 8.61 12.17
CA GLN A 505 30.11 7.30 12.60
C GLN A 505 29.34 6.83 13.83
N MET A 506 28.81 5.61 13.75
CA MET A 506 28.21 4.92 14.88
C MET A 506 29.15 3.85 15.38
N THR A 507 29.35 3.80 16.70
CA THR A 507 30.10 2.74 17.37
C THR A 507 29.34 2.25 18.59
N PHE A 508 29.72 1.10 19.11
CA PHE A 508 29.11 0.54 20.31
C PHE A 508 30.16 -0.17 21.18
N ASN A 509 29.85 -0.35 22.47
CA ASN A 509 30.51 -1.30 23.34
C ASN A 509 29.49 -2.08 24.18
N GLU A 510 29.93 -3.18 24.76
CA GLU A 510 29.12 -4.07 25.61
C GLU A 510 29.71 -4.22 27.00
N ASP A 511 30.27 -3.15 27.55
CA ASP A 511 30.90 -3.17 28.87
C ASP A 511 29.87 -3.55 29.94
N ASN A 512 30.20 -4.56 30.75
CA ASN A 512 29.31 -5.10 31.78
C ASN A 512 27.98 -5.67 31.24
N HIS A 513 27.97 -6.20 30.02
CA HIS A 513 26.77 -6.70 29.34
C HIS A 513 25.70 -5.62 29.10
N ILE A 514 26.11 -4.36 29.02
CA ILE A 514 25.22 -3.24 28.69
C ILE A 514 25.64 -2.68 27.35
N LEU A 515 24.73 -2.76 26.38
CA LEU A 515 24.90 -2.13 25.08
C LEU A 515 24.94 -0.61 25.24
N SER A 516 26.06 -0.01 24.89
CA SER A 516 26.23 1.44 24.86
C SER A 516 26.50 1.89 23.42
N LEU A 517 25.67 2.79 22.91
CA LEU A 517 25.78 3.34 21.56
C LEU A 517 26.49 4.70 21.60
N PHE A 518 27.29 4.98 20.57
CA PHE A 518 27.97 6.25 20.39
C PHE A 518 27.78 6.75 18.95
N ILE A 519 27.46 8.02 18.82
CA ILE A 519 27.37 8.70 17.53
C ILE A 519 28.45 9.79 17.48
N ASN A 520 29.31 9.74 16.48
CA ASN A 520 30.43 10.66 16.31
C ASN A 520 31.26 10.81 17.60
N GLY A 521 31.48 9.70 18.31
CA GLY A 521 32.23 9.64 19.57
C GLY A 521 31.49 10.09 20.82
N ARG A 522 30.27 10.58 20.74
CA ARG A 522 29.43 10.95 21.89
C ARG A 522 28.49 9.81 22.25
N ARG A 523 28.39 9.51 23.56
CA ARG A 523 27.44 8.51 24.04
C ARG A 523 26.04 8.90 23.64
N PHE A 524 25.35 8.00 22.94
CA PHE A 524 23.97 8.16 22.52
C PHE A 524 23.02 7.46 23.49
N ILE A 525 21.96 8.16 23.86
CA ILE A 525 20.85 7.62 24.65
C ILE A 525 19.60 7.64 23.81
N GLY A 526 19.08 6.46 23.48
CA GLY A 526 17.82 6.30 22.77
C GLY A 526 16.65 6.68 23.67
N ARG A 527 16.01 7.81 23.39
CA ARG A 527 14.77 8.23 24.02
C ARG A 527 13.66 8.08 23.00
N GLY A 528 12.70 7.21 23.28
CA GLY A 528 11.64 6.93 22.35
C GLY A 528 10.83 5.71 22.73
N GLY A 529 10.24 5.08 21.77
CA GLY A 529 9.45 3.89 21.93
C GLY A 529 9.24 3.16 20.62
N ASN A 530 8.41 2.12 20.66
CA ASN A 530 7.94 1.48 19.47
C ASN A 530 7.02 2.42 18.69
N TRP A 531 7.15 2.41 17.39
CA TRP A 531 6.15 2.94 16.47
C TRP A 531 5.80 1.88 15.45
N GLY A 532 4.53 1.59 15.36
CA GLY A 532 3.97 0.73 14.35
C GLY A 532 3.31 1.55 13.25
N PHE A 533 2.17 1.09 12.79
CA PHE A 533 1.41 1.84 11.80
C PHE A 533 1.04 3.23 12.32
N GLY A 534 1.27 4.24 11.50
CA GLY A 534 0.58 5.52 11.67
C GLY A 534 -0.90 5.37 11.40
N GLU A 535 -1.22 4.43 10.49
CA GLU A 535 -2.56 4.03 10.09
C GLU A 535 -2.50 2.58 9.59
N SER A 536 -3.47 1.72 9.97
CA SER A 536 -3.40 0.27 9.79
C SER A 536 -3.54 -0.22 8.34
N ASN A 537 -3.99 0.64 7.42
CA ASN A 537 -4.23 0.29 6.01
C ASN A 537 -3.13 0.78 5.06
N LEU A 538 -1.98 1.22 5.58
CA LEU A 538 -0.81 1.68 4.82
C LEU A 538 -1.09 2.91 3.93
N ASN A 539 -1.89 3.86 4.43
CA ASN A 539 -2.23 5.08 3.68
C ASN A 539 -1.30 6.27 3.97
N TYR A 540 -0.35 6.15 4.92
CA TYR A 540 0.63 7.19 5.14
C TYR A 540 1.59 7.30 3.98
N ARG A 541 1.89 8.54 3.58
CA ARG A 541 2.88 8.87 2.56
C ARG A 541 3.77 10.02 3.06
N GLY A 542 4.60 10.56 2.20
CA GLY A 542 5.66 11.51 2.55
C GLY A 542 5.28 12.60 3.55
N ARG A 543 4.15 13.29 3.31
CA ARG A 543 3.67 14.37 4.18
C ARG A 543 3.27 13.88 5.58
N GLU A 544 2.57 12.76 5.66
CA GLU A 544 2.10 12.18 6.92
C GLU A 544 3.29 11.69 7.76
N TYR A 545 4.26 11.03 7.13
CA TYR A 545 5.49 10.61 7.79
C TYR A 545 6.31 11.80 8.29
N ASP A 546 6.46 12.85 7.48
CA ASP A 546 7.21 14.05 7.86
C ASP A 546 6.58 14.74 9.08
N ILE A 547 5.26 14.91 9.09
CA ILE A 547 4.52 15.47 10.24
C ILE A 547 4.68 14.61 11.49
N ALA A 548 4.50 13.28 11.37
CA ALA A 548 4.58 12.39 12.51
C ALA A 548 6.00 12.38 13.12
N VAL A 549 7.04 12.33 12.29
CA VAL A 549 8.43 12.36 12.76
C VAL A 549 8.79 13.74 13.33
N ALA A 550 8.27 14.84 12.76
CA ALA A 550 8.43 16.17 13.32
C ALA A 550 7.87 16.27 14.74
N TYR A 551 6.68 15.72 15.01
CA TYR A 551 6.11 15.66 16.36
C TYR A 551 6.98 14.84 17.32
N HIS A 552 7.53 13.71 16.89
CA HIS A 552 8.48 12.95 17.72
C HIS A 552 9.73 13.78 18.05
N ALA A 553 10.26 14.51 17.06
CA ALA A 553 11.40 15.40 17.29
C ALA A 553 11.06 16.55 18.26
N ASP A 554 9.87 17.14 18.17
CA ASP A 554 9.40 18.19 19.07
C ASP A 554 9.20 17.69 20.52
N MET A 555 8.82 16.43 20.68
CA MET A 555 8.76 15.75 21.98
C MET A 555 10.15 15.35 22.52
N ASN A 556 11.22 15.71 21.83
CA ASN A 556 12.61 15.35 22.16
C ASN A 556 12.89 13.84 22.11
N PHE A 557 12.22 13.10 21.28
CA PHE A 557 12.63 11.75 20.94
C PHE A 557 13.95 11.82 20.16
N THR A 558 14.80 10.84 20.39
CA THR A 558 16.09 10.70 19.69
C THR A 558 16.11 9.41 18.85
N MET A 559 15.21 8.49 19.15
CA MET A 559 15.10 7.19 18.50
C MET A 559 13.66 6.73 18.46
N MET A 560 13.29 6.02 17.41
CA MET A 560 12.08 5.21 17.37
C MET A 560 12.40 3.81 16.87
N ARG A 561 11.63 2.82 17.30
CA ARG A 561 11.71 1.46 16.83
C ARG A 561 10.57 1.21 15.85
N ASN A 562 10.90 0.86 14.61
CA ASN A 562 9.95 0.31 13.64
C ASN A 562 9.69 -1.14 14.03
N TRP A 563 8.75 -1.33 14.96
CA TRP A 563 8.47 -2.62 15.60
C TRP A 563 7.94 -3.63 14.59
N VAL A 564 8.53 -4.80 14.54
CA VAL A 564 8.31 -5.90 13.58
C VAL A 564 8.22 -5.44 12.12
N GLY A 565 8.91 -4.35 11.76
CA GLY A 565 8.95 -3.85 10.40
C GLY A 565 7.59 -3.41 9.84
N MET A 566 6.70 -2.88 10.69
CA MET A 566 5.34 -2.47 10.28
C MET A 566 5.30 -1.43 9.18
N ILE A 567 6.32 -0.58 9.09
CA ILE A 567 6.42 0.48 8.09
C ILE A 567 7.49 0.08 7.10
N GLY A 568 7.11 -0.04 5.84
CA GLY A 568 8.00 -0.41 4.74
C GLY A 568 8.41 0.76 3.84
N ASP A 569 7.77 1.92 3.99
CA ASP A 569 7.97 3.09 3.12
C ASP A 569 9.31 3.79 3.37
N GLU A 570 10.02 4.14 2.30
CA GLU A 570 11.28 4.90 2.39
C GLU A 570 11.07 6.30 2.96
N GLU A 571 9.91 6.90 2.76
CA GLU A 571 9.56 8.23 3.25
C GLU A 571 9.65 8.37 4.77
N LEU A 572 9.46 7.27 5.53
CA LEU A 572 9.73 7.25 6.98
C LEU A 572 11.20 7.55 7.27
N TYR A 573 12.11 6.86 6.58
CA TYR A 573 13.55 7.00 6.82
C TYR A 573 14.04 8.38 6.36
N GLU A 574 13.53 8.87 5.23
CA GLU A 574 13.80 10.22 4.75
C GLU A 574 13.36 11.29 5.76
N ALA A 575 12.18 11.14 6.36
CA ALA A 575 11.71 12.04 7.40
C ALA A 575 12.61 11.94 8.66
N CYS A 576 13.00 10.74 9.06
CA CYS A 576 13.91 10.52 10.19
C CYS A 576 15.30 11.11 9.93
N ASP A 577 15.81 11.01 8.70
CA ASP A 577 17.06 11.65 8.29
C ASP A 577 17.00 13.18 8.45
N ARG A 578 15.88 13.80 8.00
CA ARG A 578 15.69 15.26 8.08
C ARG A 578 15.53 15.77 9.51
N HIS A 579 14.82 15.03 10.35
CA HIS A 579 14.49 15.44 11.72
C HIS A 579 15.48 14.94 12.79
N GLY A 580 16.43 14.09 12.41
CA GLY A 580 17.43 13.55 13.32
C GLY A 580 16.89 12.48 14.27
N ILE A 581 15.94 11.68 13.86
CA ILE A 581 15.42 10.56 14.65
C ILE A 581 16.11 9.27 14.23
N MET A 582 16.85 8.63 15.16
CA MET A 582 17.45 7.33 14.90
C MET A 582 16.37 6.25 14.77
N ILE A 583 16.57 5.27 13.90
CA ILE A 583 15.68 4.13 13.74
C ILE A 583 16.35 2.85 14.24
N TRP A 584 15.62 2.14 15.06
CA TRP A 584 15.82 0.73 15.35
C TRP A 584 14.89 -0.05 14.43
N GLN A 585 15.44 -0.74 13.44
CA GLN A 585 14.70 -1.47 12.43
C GLN A 585 14.56 -2.94 12.79
N ASP A 586 13.33 -3.39 13.01
CA ASP A 586 13.04 -4.83 13.11
C ASP A 586 12.77 -5.43 11.73
N PHE A 587 13.10 -6.73 11.60
CA PHE A 587 12.55 -7.56 10.54
C PHE A 587 11.18 -8.14 10.97
N TRP A 588 10.45 -8.68 10.02
CA TRP A 588 9.03 -9.04 10.07
C TRP A 588 8.74 -10.31 10.87
N LEU A 589 9.31 -10.45 12.05
CA LEU A 589 9.11 -11.59 12.94
C LEU A 589 8.69 -11.13 14.34
N ALA A 590 7.54 -11.64 14.78
CA ALA A 590 7.09 -11.50 16.16
C ALA A 590 7.87 -12.44 17.11
N ASN A 591 7.54 -12.38 18.40
CA ASN A 591 8.10 -13.33 19.36
C ASN A 591 7.66 -14.77 19.02
N PRO A 592 8.47 -15.78 19.38
CA PRO A 592 8.19 -17.18 19.05
C PRO A 592 6.89 -17.73 19.66
N ALA A 593 6.41 -17.11 20.77
CA ALA A 593 5.17 -17.54 21.41
C ALA A 593 3.92 -17.10 20.64
N ASP A 594 4.03 -16.00 19.89
CA ASP A 594 2.91 -15.40 19.15
C ASP A 594 2.89 -15.77 17.66
N GLY A 595 3.99 -16.27 17.11
CA GLY A 595 4.05 -16.60 15.70
C GLY A 595 5.07 -17.67 15.34
N PRO A 596 4.75 -18.47 14.32
CA PRO A 596 5.68 -19.48 13.81
C PRO A 596 6.85 -18.84 13.08
N ASP A 597 7.89 -19.63 12.86
CA ASP A 597 8.98 -19.28 11.96
C ASP A 597 8.48 -19.22 10.50
N PRO A 598 9.19 -18.51 9.61
CA PRO A 598 8.80 -18.44 8.20
C PRO A 598 8.76 -19.83 7.55
N TYR A 599 7.69 -20.13 6.81
CA TYR A 599 7.62 -21.36 6.01
C TYR A 599 8.61 -21.37 4.85
N TYR A 600 9.09 -20.21 4.41
CA TYR A 600 9.98 -20.02 3.27
C TYR A 600 11.21 -19.20 3.68
N PRO A 601 12.19 -19.79 4.40
CA PRO A 601 13.36 -19.06 4.92
C PRO A 601 14.18 -18.35 3.83
N GLU A 602 14.37 -19.00 2.67
CA GLU A 602 15.13 -18.40 1.56
C GLU A 602 14.44 -17.14 1.01
N MET A 603 13.10 -17.17 0.91
CA MET A 603 12.33 -16.00 0.49
C MET A 603 12.44 -14.89 1.54
N PHE A 604 12.39 -15.22 2.83
CA PHE A 604 12.56 -14.25 3.91
C PHE A 604 13.93 -13.57 3.84
N ILE A 605 15.00 -14.36 3.68
CA ILE A 605 16.38 -13.84 3.59
C ILE A 605 16.52 -12.95 2.35
N ALA A 606 16.04 -13.40 1.18
CA ALA A 606 16.10 -12.58 -0.04
C ALA A 606 15.38 -11.24 0.09
N ASN A 607 14.21 -11.22 0.74
CA ASN A 607 13.51 -9.96 1.05
C ASN A 607 14.30 -9.08 2.02
N ALA A 608 14.90 -9.68 3.06
CA ALA A 608 15.70 -8.94 4.03
C ALA A 608 16.94 -8.32 3.39
N GLU A 609 17.63 -9.04 2.52
CA GLU A 609 18.79 -8.54 1.77
C GLU A 609 18.41 -7.38 0.84
N ASP A 610 17.32 -7.51 0.09
CA ASP A 610 16.85 -6.44 -0.80
C ASP A 610 16.43 -5.21 0.01
N TYR A 611 15.71 -5.42 1.10
CA TYR A 611 15.26 -4.34 1.98
C TYR A 611 16.42 -3.60 2.66
N VAL A 612 17.43 -4.32 3.15
CA VAL A 612 18.65 -3.71 3.70
C VAL A 612 19.36 -2.86 2.65
N LYS A 613 19.54 -3.36 1.43
CA LYS A 613 20.14 -2.59 0.32
C LYS A 613 19.37 -1.30 0.05
N ARG A 614 18.05 -1.35 0.15
CA ARG A 614 17.15 -0.22 -0.07
C ARG A 614 17.32 0.88 0.97
N ILE A 615 17.43 0.52 2.27
CA ILE A 615 17.39 1.49 3.37
C ILE A 615 18.75 1.81 4.00
N ARG A 616 19.80 1.04 3.74
CA ARG A 616 21.11 1.16 4.41
C ARG A 616 21.84 2.49 4.21
N SER A 617 21.46 3.26 3.18
CA SER A 617 22.05 4.59 2.93
C SER A 617 21.51 5.70 3.84
N HIS A 618 20.40 5.45 4.55
CA HIS A 618 19.79 6.44 5.43
C HIS A 618 20.62 6.68 6.69
N ALA A 619 20.90 7.94 6.99
CA ALA A 619 21.68 8.34 8.16
C ALA A 619 20.98 8.02 9.48
N SER A 620 19.66 7.92 9.47
CA SER A 620 18.83 7.58 10.64
C SER A 620 18.92 6.11 11.06
N ILE A 621 19.30 5.18 10.17
CA ILE A 621 19.40 3.76 10.54
C ILE A 621 20.47 3.55 11.60
N GLY A 622 20.04 3.10 12.79
CA GLY A 622 20.93 2.87 13.94
C GLY A 622 21.29 1.40 14.14
N LEU A 623 20.31 0.54 14.12
CA LEU A 623 20.50 -0.90 14.33
C LEU A 623 19.37 -1.71 13.69
N TYR A 624 19.67 -2.98 13.45
CA TYR A 624 18.72 -3.97 12.97
C TYR A 624 18.43 -5.00 14.06
N CYS A 625 17.19 -5.47 14.12
CA CYS A 625 16.77 -6.54 15.00
C CYS A 625 16.17 -7.68 14.18
N GLY A 626 16.73 -8.86 14.29
CA GLY A 626 16.33 -10.01 13.50
C GLY A 626 14.96 -10.55 13.87
N ARG A 627 14.55 -10.40 15.13
CA ARG A 627 13.26 -10.86 15.64
C ARG A 627 12.85 -10.08 16.89
N ASN A 628 11.56 -9.80 17.04
CA ASN A 628 11.03 -9.27 18.30
C ASN A 628 10.99 -10.37 19.37
N GLU A 629 11.55 -10.09 20.55
CA GLU A 629 11.49 -10.95 21.76
C GLU A 629 11.89 -12.41 21.54
N GLY A 630 12.88 -12.66 20.69
CA GLY A 630 13.37 -14.01 20.41
C GLY A 630 14.60 -14.01 19.53
N PHE A 631 15.15 -15.20 19.30
CA PHE A 631 16.25 -15.39 18.36
C PHE A 631 15.68 -15.51 16.93
N PRO A 632 16.38 -14.97 15.91
CA PRO A 632 16.07 -15.29 14.52
C PRO A 632 16.15 -16.81 14.29
N PRO A 633 15.33 -17.36 13.39
CA PRO A 633 15.34 -18.78 13.07
C PRO A 633 16.63 -19.21 12.41
#